data_fb0679b41f0798304b162dde847e9c26
#
_entry.id   fb0679b41f0798304b162dde847e9c26
#
_cell.length_a   1.000
_cell.length_b   1.000
_cell.length_c   1.000
_cell.angle_alpha   90.00
_cell.angle_beta   90.00
_cell.angle_gamma   90.00
#
_symmetry.space_group_name_H-M   'P 1'
#
loop_
_entity.id
_entity.type
_entity.pdbx_description
1 polymer ?
#
loop_
_entity_poly.entity_id
_entity_poly.type
_entity_poly.pdbx_seq_one_letter_code
_entity_poly.pdbx_strand_id
1 'polypeptide(L)'
;MTDHSETAWEQDEIESHLRSAMDALTPNVFDKIDLSTPQEIYVKPSRRVRMYRRMRTVAMAAAACLCVAVLGGGVSFYQNHRVDSVIGIDVNPSIELSVNRNEKVLQANPLNEDAETILDDMNLKNVDLDIAVNALIGSMVRNGYLDELDNAILVTVSNENEKKASSLRQDVVGDVESSLQEHAVQAVVYDQRMKVTGEIQDLAEKYNISYGKAYFLRELIRDND
;
A
#
# COMPACT_ATOMS: atom_id res chain seq x y z
N MET A 1 -56.93 99.53 -18.82
CA MET A 1 -57.15 98.41 -19.69
C MET A 1 -55.81 98.16 -20.38
N THR A 2 -54.91 97.47 -19.73
CA THR A 2 -53.58 97.22 -20.22
C THR A 2 -53.54 95.84 -20.82
N ASP A 3 -53.06 95.83 -21.99
CA ASP A 3 -52.91 94.81 -22.99
C ASP A 3 -52.21 93.52 -22.52
N HIS A 4 -52.99 92.44 -22.37
CA HIS A 4 -52.45 91.09 -22.08
C HIS A 4 -52.18 90.25 -23.35
N SER A 5 -52.38 90.88 -24.52
CA SER A 5 -52.22 90.18 -25.78
C SER A 5 -50.78 90.17 -26.33
N GLU A 6 -49.96 91.16 -25.98
CA GLU A 6 -48.54 91.23 -26.48
C GLU A 6 -47.61 90.26 -25.78
N THR A 7 -47.84 90.00 -24.54
CA THR A 7 -46.97 89.07 -23.79
C THR A 7 -47.14 87.59 -24.16
N ALA A 8 -48.31 87.20 -24.67
CA ALA A 8 -48.56 85.81 -25.07
C ALA A 8 -47.89 85.46 -26.41
N TRP A 9 -47.80 86.38 -27.32
CA TRP A 9 -47.14 86.21 -28.63
C TRP A 9 -45.62 86.15 -28.48
N GLU A 10 -45.01 86.92 -27.59
CA GLU A 10 -43.57 86.85 -27.27
C GLU A 10 -43.18 85.56 -26.59
N GLN A 11 -44.02 84.99 -25.74
CA GLN A 11 -43.74 83.69 -25.07
C GLN A 11 -43.81 82.55 -26.08
N ASP A 12 -44.74 82.48 -26.96
CA ASP A 12 -44.87 81.44 -27.99
C ASP A 12 -43.66 81.47 -28.97
N GLU A 13 -43.21 82.70 -29.33
CA GLU A 13 -42.08 82.89 -30.19
C GLU A 13 -40.74 82.45 -29.52
N ILE A 14 -40.61 82.79 -28.25
CA ILE A 14 -39.45 82.33 -27.43
C ILE A 14 -39.46 80.81 -27.25
N GLU A 15 -40.59 80.17 -26.98
CA GLU A 15 -40.72 78.76 -26.91
C GLU A 15 -40.38 78.04 -28.23
N SER A 16 -40.84 78.62 -29.36
CA SER A 16 -40.53 78.03 -30.67
C SER A 16 -39.03 78.10 -30.99
N HIS A 17 -38.40 79.25 -30.68
CA HIS A 17 -36.97 79.41 -30.84
C HIS A 17 -36.13 78.46 -29.88
N LEU A 18 -36.60 78.32 -28.65
CA LEU A 18 -35.96 77.38 -27.69
C LEU A 18 -36.07 75.92 -28.14
N ARG A 19 -37.25 75.52 -28.63
CA ARG A 19 -37.46 74.18 -29.21
C ARG A 19 -36.55 73.94 -30.40
N SER A 20 -36.51 74.90 -31.32
CA SER A 20 -35.64 74.81 -32.50
C SER A 20 -34.16 74.79 -32.16
N ALA A 21 -33.75 75.52 -31.13
CA ALA A 21 -32.40 75.54 -30.65
C ALA A 21 -32.04 74.17 -29.89
N MET A 22 -33.00 73.64 -29.14
CA MET A 22 -32.86 72.36 -28.51
C MET A 22 -32.74 71.20 -29.52
N ASP A 23 -33.59 71.22 -30.55
CA ASP A 23 -33.54 70.24 -31.63
C ASP A 23 -32.25 70.34 -32.44
N ALA A 24 -31.71 71.55 -32.62
CA ALA A 24 -30.44 71.77 -33.30
C ALA A 24 -29.22 71.39 -32.45
N LEU A 25 -29.35 71.51 -31.13
CA LEU A 25 -28.26 71.15 -30.17
C LEU A 25 -28.28 69.67 -29.67
N THR A 26 -29.45 69.01 -29.77
CA THR A 26 -29.53 67.58 -29.44
C THR A 26 -29.12 66.77 -30.66
N PRO A 27 -27.91 66.26 -30.69
CA PRO A 27 -27.52 65.33 -31.78
C PRO A 27 -28.45 64.15 -31.73
N ASN A 28 -29.01 63.76 -32.85
CA ASN A 28 -29.81 62.55 -32.95
C ASN A 28 -28.91 61.34 -32.71
N VAL A 29 -28.80 60.95 -31.44
CA VAL A 29 -27.93 59.88 -31.00
C VAL A 29 -28.50 58.49 -31.38
N PHE A 30 -29.83 58.43 -31.62
CA PHE A 30 -30.52 57.21 -31.93
C PHE A 30 -30.12 56.63 -33.27
N ASP A 31 -29.81 57.42 -34.28
CA ASP A 31 -29.33 56.92 -35.57
C ASP A 31 -27.87 56.39 -35.54
N LYS A 32 -27.13 56.67 -34.45
CA LYS A 32 -25.77 56.21 -34.24
C LYS A 32 -25.68 55.04 -33.29
N ILE A 33 -26.79 54.68 -32.64
CA ILE A 33 -26.84 53.50 -31.77
C ILE A 33 -27.23 52.31 -32.65
N ASP A 34 -26.24 51.50 -33.02
CA ASP A 34 -26.48 50.24 -33.66
C ASP A 34 -27.10 49.28 -32.64
N LEU A 35 -28.45 49.15 -32.72
CA LEU A 35 -29.22 48.20 -31.89
C LEU A 35 -29.25 46.80 -32.50
N SER A 36 -28.43 46.53 -33.52
CA SER A 36 -28.26 45.19 -34.00
C SER A 36 -27.66 44.33 -32.85
N THR A 37 -28.21 43.14 -32.72
CA THR A 37 -27.89 42.16 -31.70
C THR A 37 -26.42 42.21 -31.28
N PRO A 38 -26.11 42.19 -29.96
CA PRO A 38 -24.74 42.22 -29.49
C PRO A 38 -23.99 41.07 -30.12
N GLN A 39 -23.07 41.36 -31.03
CA GLN A 39 -22.15 40.37 -31.53
C GLN A 39 -21.40 39.86 -30.30
N GLU A 40 -21.65 38.60 -29.95
CA GLU A 40 -20.80 37.94 -28.98
C GLU A 40 -19.33 38.09 -29.41
N ILE A 41 -18.62 38.96 -28.72
CA ILE A 41 -17.21 39.16 -28.95
C ILE A 41 -16.52 37.85 -28.49
N TYR A 42 -16.45 36.87 -29.41
CA TYR A 42 -15.65 35.66 -29.19
C TYR A 42 -14.20 36.07 -29.14
N VAL A 43 -13.73 36.40 -27.93
CA VAL A 43 -12.34 36.67 -27.67
C VAL A 43 -11.61 35.35 -27.73
N LYS A 44 -11.00 35.03 -28.86
CA LYS A 44 -10.11 33.88 -28.98
C LYS A 44 -9.07 33.98 -27.87
N PRO A 45 -8.99 32.96 -26.94
CA PRO A 45 -8.03 33.02 -25.89
C PRO A 45 -6.63 33.12 -26.49
N SER A 46 -5.84 34.06 -26.01
CA SER A 46 -4.48 34.27 -26.49
C SER A 46 -3.64 32.97 -26.42
N ARG A 47 -2.70 32.79 -27.34
CA ARG A 47 -1.82 31.59 -27.34
C ARG A 47 -1.18 31.34 -25.96
N ARG A 48 -0.89 32.39 -25.19
CA ARG A 48 -0.33 32.31 -23.84
C ARG A 48 -1.32 31.63 -22.86
N VAL A 49 -2.59 32.04 -22.87
CA VAL A 49 -3.63 31.43 -21.98
C VAL A 49 -3.85 29.97 -22.32
N ARG A 50 -3.85 29.60 -23.59
CA ARG A 50 -3.98 28.21 -24.04
C ARG A 50 -2.75 27.38 -23.63
N MET A 51 -1.56 27.94 -23.66
CA MET A 51 -0.32 27.30 -23.23
C MET A 51 -0.32 27.07 -21.72
N TYR A 52 -0.70 28.07 -20.91
CA TYR A 52 -0.83 27.94 -19.46
C TYR A 52 -1.88 26.87 -19.05
N ARG A 53 -3.01 26.82 -19.76
CA ARG A 53 -4.01 25.77 -19.51
C ARG A 53 -3.45 24.37 -19.79
N ARG A 54 -2.75 24.18 -20.89
CA ARG A 54 -2.10 22.90 -21.22
C ARG A 54 -0.99 22.55 -20.21
N MET A 55 -0.17 23.49 -19.81
CA MET A 55 0.86 23.28 -18.79
C MET A 55 0.24 22.89 -17.43
N ARG A 56 -0.85 23.53 -17.02
CA ARG A 56 -1.58 23.16 -15.79
C ARG A 56 -2.15 21.75 -15.85
N THR A 57 -2.75 21.34 -16.96
CA THR A 57 -3.29 19.98 -17.10
C THR A 57 -2.17 18.92 -17.10
N VAL A 58 -1.05 19.19 -17.77
CA VAL A 58 0.13 18.30 -17.73
C VAL A 58 0.74 18.25 -16.33
N ALA A 59 0.86 19.38 -15.65
CA ALA A 59 1.37 19.43 -14.28
C ALA A 59 0.44 18.68 -13.29
N MET A 60 -0.88 18.81 -13.43
CA MET A 60 -1.85 18.06 -12.61
C MET A 60 -1.79 16.57 -12.89
N ALA A 61 -1.66 16.16 -14.17
CA ALA A 61 -1.50 14.75 -14.52
C ALA A 61 -0.19 14.17 -13.96
N ALA A 62 0.92 14.90 -14.08
CA ALA A 62 2.21 14.49 -13.50
C ALA A 62 2.15 14.39 -11.97
N ALA A 63 1.50 15.34 -11.29
CA ALA A 63 1.29 15.28 -9.85
C ALA A 63 0.44 14.07 -9.43
N ALA A 64 -0.64 13.78 -10.17
CA ALA A 64 -1.47 12.61 -9.93
C ALA A 64 -0.68 11.29 -10.11
N CYS A 65 0.14 11.19 -11.16
CA CYS A 65 1.01 10.02 -11.38
C CYS A 65 2.04 9.86 -10.25
N LEU A 66 2.64 10.97 -9.78
CA LEU A 66 3.55 10.96 -8.64
C LEU A 66 2.85 10.51 -7.36
N CYS A 67 1.63 11.00 -7.09
CA CYS A 67 0.85 10.56 -5.94
C CYS A 67 0.56 9.04 -6.00
N VAL A 68 0.16 8.53 -7.16
CA VAL A 68 -0.08 7.08 -7.34
C VAL A 68 1.21 6.28 -7.16
N ALA A 69 2.34 6.75 -7.69
CA ALA A 69 3.63 6.09 -7.52
C ALA A 69 4.11 6.09 -6.06
N VAL A 70 3.96 7.21 -5.35
CA VAL A 70 4.35 7.32 -3.93
C VAL A 70 3.43 6.49 -3.04
N LEU A 71 2.11 6.55 -3.25
CA LEU A 71 1.14 5.76 -2.46
C LEU A 71 1.27 4.27 -2.75
N GLY A 72 1.34 3.87 -4.02
CA GLY A 72 1.51 2.47 -4.42
C GLY A 72 2.85 1.90 -4.01
N GLY A 73 3.94 2.64 -4.22
CA GLY A 73 5.28 2.25 -3.80
C GLY A 73 5.44 2.20 -2.28
N GLY A 74 4.88 3.18 -1.56
CA GLY A 74 4.92 3.20 -0.10
C GLY A 74 4.18 2.04 0.55
N VAL A 75 2.99 1.70 0.05
CA VAL A 75 2.21 0.54 0.55
C VAL A 75 2.95 -0.77 0.24
N SER A 76 3.49 -0.93 -0.97
CA SER A 76 4.26 -2.12 -1.34
C SER A 76 5.52 -2.27 -0.50
N PHE A 77 6.25 -1.18 -0.29
CA PHE A 77 7.44 -1.17 0.57
C PHE A 77 7.09 -1.56 2.01
N TYR A 78 6.02 -1.00 2.57
CA TYR A 78 5.58 -1.32 3.93
C TYR A 78 5.17 -2.79 4.08
N GLN A 79 4.43 -3.35 3.13
CA GLN A 79 4.02 -4.75 3.14
C GLN A 79 5.20 -5.72 3.00
N ASN A 80 6.23 -5.35 2.23
CA ASN A 80 7.40 -6.19 2.05
C ASN A 80 8.34 -6.23 3.28
N HIS A 81 8.20 -5.27 4.21
CA HIS A 81 9.05 -5.19 5.40
C HIS A 81 8.32 -5.56 6.70
N ARG A 82 7.05 -5.91 6.62
CA ARG A 82 6.26 -6.34 7.78
C ARG A 82 6.22 -7.86 7.84
N VAL A 83 6.44 -8.42 9.03
CA VAL A 83 6.21 -9.83 9.30
C VAL A 83 4.72 -10.13 9.11
N ASP A 84 4.44 -11.12 8.28
CA ASP A 84 3.10 -11.63 7.99
C ASP A 84 2.89 -13.03 8.59
N SER A 85 3.92 -13.87 8.54
CA SER A 85 3.89 -15.22 9.10
C SER A 85 5.19 -15.54 9.82
N VAL A 86 5.10 -16.45 10.77
CA VAL A 86 6.23 -17.00 11.49
C VAL A 86 6.21 -18.52 11.33
N ILE A 87 7.33 -19.07 10.90
CA ILE A 87 7.53 -20.49 10.65
C ILE A 87 8.60 -21.01 11.60
N GLY A 88 8.26 -21.99 12.42
CA GLY A 88 9.22 -22.73 13.24
C GLY A 88 9.58 -24.04 12.56
N ILE A 89 10.86 -24.33 12.49
CA ILE A 89 11.41 -25.63 12.09
C ILE A 89 12.22 -26.16 13.27
N ASP A 90 11.62 -27.09 13.97
CA ASP A 90 12.17 -27.64 15.21
C ASP A 90 12.61 -29.07 15.00
N VAL A 91 13.89 -29.22 14.95
CA VAL A 91 14.62 -30.50 15.08
C VAL A 91 15.40 -30.39 16.41
N ASN A 92 16.58 -30.64 16.44
CA ASN A 92 17.67 -30.08 17.19
C ASN A 92 18.81 -29.93 16.19
N PRO A 93 18.88 -28.81 15.51
CA PRO A 93 18.60 -27.39 15.85
C PRO A 93 17.13 -26.93 15.80
N SER A 94 16.84 -25.77 16.41
CA SER A 94 15.53 -25.06 16.36
C SER A 94 15.68 -23.68 15.75
N ILE A 95 14.98 -23.44 14.65
CA ILE A 95 15.07 -22.20 13.86
C ILE A 95 13.69 -21.62 13.64
N GLU A 96 13.59 -20.30 13.77
CA GLU A 96 12.38 -19.56 13.46
C GLU A 96 12.59 -18.61 12.28
N LEU A 97 11.74 -18.69 11.26
CA LEU A 97 11.73 -17.83 10.10
C LEU A 97 10.56 -16.85 10.19
N SER A 98 10.84 -15.56 10.18
CA SER A 98 9.85 -14.53 9.98
C SER A 98 9.78 -14.16 8.50
N VAL A 99 8.59 -14.24 7.89
CA VAL A 99 8.40 -13.95 6.47
C VAL A 99 7.41 -12.82 6.25
N ASN A 100 7.55 -12.13 5.14
CA ASN A 100 6.60 -11.11 4.70
C ASN A 100 5.41 -11.74 3.96
N ARG A 101 4.50 -10.88 3.50
CA ARG A 101 3.30 -11.31 2.77
C ARG A 101 3.59 -12.05 1.46
N ASN A 102 4.76 -11.82 0.86
CA ASN A 102 5.22 -12.47 -0.37
C ASN A 102 6.11 -13.69 -0.08
N GLU A 103 6.06 -14.22 1.15
CA GLU A 103 6.80 -15.39 1.59
C GLU A 103 8.33 -15.27 1.45
N LYS A 104 8.82 -14.00 1.49
CA LYS A 104 10.27 -13.77 1.58
C LYS A 104 10.70 -13.66 3.03
N VAL A 105 11.80 -14.32 3.34
CA VAL A 105 12.39 -14.31 4.68
C VAL A 105 12.86 -12.89 5.04
N LEU A 106 12.36 -12.37 6.13
CA LEU A 106 12.79 -11.11 6.72
C LEU A 106 13.91 -11.33 7.74
N GLN A 107 13.76 -12.40 8.52
CA GLN A 107 14.68 -12.75 9.58
C GLN A 107 14.66 -14.26 9.80
N ALA A 108 15.84 -14.85 10.06
CA ALA A 108 16.02 -16.20 10.55
C ALA A 108 16.64 -16.12 11.94
N ASN A 109 15.93 -16.62 12.94
CA ASN A 109 16.33 -16.56 14.33
C ASN A 109 16.78 -17.95 14.79
N PRO A 110 18.04 -18.14 15.20
CA PRO A 110 18.44 -19.34 15.91
C PRO A 110 17.84 -19.32 17.33
N LEU A 111 17.33 -20.45 17.79
CA LEU A 111 16.73 -20.59 19.11
C LEU A 111 17.59 -21.45 20.05
N ASN A 112 18.69 -22.02 19.54
CA ASN A 112 19.68 -22.73 20.31
C ASN A 112 21.05 -22.66 19.61
N GLU A 113 22.13 -23.11 20.29
CA GLU A 113 23.52 -23.08 19.80
C GLU A 113 23.70 -23.87 18.49
N ASP A 114 23.01 -25.00 18.35
CA ASP A 114 23.05 -25.79 17.11
C ASP A 114 22.46 -25.02 15.93
N ALA A 115 21.40 -24.24 16.17
CA ALA A 115 20.79 -23.38 15.14
C ALA A 115 21.70 -22.20 14.76
N GLU A 116 22.47 -21.66 15.72
CA GLU A 116 23.47 -20.62 15.40
C GLU A 116 24.53 -21.21 14.44
N THR A 117 25.00 -22.44 14.70
CA THR A 117 25.95 -23.13 13.81
C THR A 117 25.39 -23.35 12.41
N ILE A 118 24.08 -23.65 12.28
CA ILE A 118 23.43 -23.85 10.97
C ILE A 118 23.31 -22.52 10.21
N LEU A 119 23.04 -21.42 10.91
CA LEU A 119 22.79 -20.11 10.29
C LEU A 119 24.06 -19.28 10.09
N ASP A 120 25.18 -19.60 10.68
CA ASP A 120 26.42 -18.78 10.68
C ASP A 120 26.90 -18.46 9.26
N ASP A 121 26.84 -19.41 8.35
CA ASP A 121 27.25 -19.27 6.95
C ASP A 121 26.07 -18.92 5.99
N MET A 122 24.86 -18.60 6.52
CA MET A 122 23.68 -18.40 5.70
C MET A 122 23.16 -16.96 5.74
N ASN A 123 23.00 -16.36 4.58
CA ASN A 123 22.24 -15.10 4.44
C ASN A 123 20.88 -15.39 3.79
N LEU A 124 19.88 -15.65 4.63
CA LEU A 124 18.52 -15.95 4.17
C LEU A 124 17.64 -14.70 3.97
N LYS A 125 18.15 -13.51 4.24
CA LYS A 125 17.36 -12.28 4.12
C LYS A 125 16.92 -12.02 2.68
N ASN A 126 15.62 -11.79 2.48
CA ASN A 126 14.94 -11.61 1.18
C ASN A 126 14.98 -12.85 0.25
N VAL A 127 15.37 -14.01 0.75
CA VAL A 127 15.29 -15.29 0.06
C VAL A 127 13.83 -15.77 0.09
N ASP A 128 13.39 -16.49 -0.94
CA ASP A 128 12.08 -17.13 -0.96
C ASP A 128 12.04 -18.26 0.09
N LEU A 129 10.88 -18.47 0.71
CA LEU A 129 10.75 -19.39 1.84
C LEU A 129 11.10 -20.83 1.46
N ASP A 130 10.67 -21.32 0.31
CA ASP A 130 10.98 -22.66 -0.20
C ASP A 130 12.48 -22.87 -0.33
N ILE A 131 13.21 -21.89 -0.88
CA ILE A 131 14.68 -21.92 -1.00
C ILE A 131 15.32 -21.90 0.38
N ALA A 132 14.80 -21.10 1.29
CA ALA A 132 15.33 -21.01 2.65
C ALA A 132 15.15 -22.33 3.42
N VAL A 133 13.97 -22.96 3.32
CA VAL A 133 13.67 -24.26 3.92
C VAL A 133 14.63 -25.34 3.37
N ASN A 134 14.77 -25.42 2.06
CA ASN A 134 15.68 -26.37 1.42
C ASN A 134 17.13 -26.17 1.86
N ALA A 135 17.59 -24.92 1.95
CA ALA A 135 18.93 -24.60 2.41
C ALA A 135 19.16 -25.03 3.88
N LEU A 136 18.15 -24.81 4.74
CA LEU A 136 18.21 -25.20 6.16
C LEU A 136 18.25 -26.72 6.31
N ILE A 137 17.35 -27.46 5.67
CA ILE A 137 17.32 -28.92 5.72
C ILE A 137 18.63 -29.51 5.17
N GLY A 138 19.10 -29.02 4.01
CA GLY A 138 20.38 -29.45 3.45
C GLY A 138 21.57 -29.16 4.36
N SER A 139 21.57 -28.04 5.10
CA SER A 139 22.60 -27.72 6.08
C SER A 139 22.52 -28.62 7.32
N MET A 140 21.31 -28.91 7.82
CA MET A 140 21.10 -29.85 8.94
C MET A 140 21.58 -31.24 8.60
N VAL A 141 21.31 -31.73 7.39
CA VAL A 141 21.83 -33.02 6.91
C VAL A 141 23.36 -33.01 6.83
N ARG A 142 23.92 -31.98 6.20
CA ARG A 142 25.40 -31.88 6.03
C ARG A 142 26.15 -31.81 7.36
N ASN A 143 25.57 -31.21 8.37
CA ASN A 143 26.14 -31.07 9.70
C ASN A 143 25.76 -32.23 10.64
N GLY A 144 25.03 -33.25 10.16
CA GLY A 144 24.71 -34.47 10.92
C GLY A 144 23.60 -34.31 11.95
N TYR A 145 22.80 -33.25 11.85
CA TYR A 145 21.61 -33.07 12.70
C TYR A 145 20.38 -33.83 12.19
N LEU A 146 20.40 -34.21 10.92
CA LEU A 146 19.45 -35.12 10.30
C LEU A 146 20.25 -36.26 9.69
N ASP A 147 20.14 -37.44 10.26
CA ASP A 147 20.85 -38.64 9.82
C ASP A 147 19.89 -39.71 9.29
N GLU A 148 20.37 -40.94 9.11
CA GLU A 148 19.57 -42.05 8.58
C GLU A 148 18.59 -42.64 9.61
N LEU A 149 18.63 -42.22 10.88
CA LEU A 149 17.93 -42.88 11.99
C LEU A 149 17.04 -41.91 12.77
N ASP A 150 15.76 -42.27 12.88
CA ASP A 150 14.76 -41.71 13.84
C ASP A 150 14.68 -40.18 13.95
N ASN A 151 14.70 -39.47 12.82
CA ASN A 151 14.56 -38.05 12.82
C ASN A 151 13.09 -37.64 13.01
N ALA A 152 12.87 -36.61 13.80
CA ALA A 152 11.56 -35.94 13.97
C ALA A 152 11.70 -34.45 13.73
N ILE A 153 10.88 -33.91 12.84
CA ILE A 153 10.84 -32.50 12.51
C ILE A 153 9.44 -31.95 12.87
N LEU A 154 9.40 -30.90 13.70
CA LEU A 154 8.17 -30.22 14.01
C LEU A 154 8.11 -28.92 13.19
N VAL A 155 7.19 -28.83 12.25
CA VAL A 155 6.88 -27.63 11.49
C VAL A 155 5.72 -26.89 12.14
N THR A 156 5.96 -25.64 12.53
CA THR A 156 4.95 -24.80 13.14
C THR A 156 4.72 -23.55 12.29
N VAL A 157 3.46 -23.21 11.97
CA VAL A 157 3.14 -22.01 11.23
C VAL A 157 2.14 -21.15 12.01
N SER A 158 2.48 -19.89 12.17
CA SER A 158 1.64 -18.85 12.77
C SER A 158 1.34 -17.76 11.75
N ASN A 159 0.04 -17.46 11.55
CA ASN A 159 -0.46 -16.34 10.78
C ASN A 159 -1.82 -15.93 11.35
N GLU A 160 -2.15 -14.63 11.31
CA GLU A 160 -3.46 -14.13 11.74
C GLU A 160 -4.61 -14.68 10.88
N ASN A 161 -4.34 -14.95 9.60
CA ASN A 161 -5.29 -15.55 8.68
C ASN A 161 -5.14 -17.08 8.69
N GLU A 162 -6.13 -17.77 9.25
CA GLU A 162 -6.12 -19.24 9.39
C GLU A 162 -6.01 -19.99 8.06
N LYS A 163 -6.63 -19.47 6.98
CA LYS A 163 -6.54 -20.11 5.66
C LYS A 163 -5.13 -20.02 5.12
N LYS A 164 -4.50 -18.84 5.27
CA LYS A 164 -3.11 -18.63 4.86
C LYS A 164 -2.16 -19.49 5.69
N ALA A 165 -2.36 -19.54 7.02
CA ALA A 165 -1.58 -20.42 7.90
C ALA A 165 -1.66 -21.89 7.46
N SER A 166 -2.86 -22.36 7.07
CA SER A 166 -3.06 -23.75 6.63
C SER A 166 -2.39 -24.05 5.29
N SER A 167 -2.51 -23.13 4.31
CA SER A 167 -1.83 -23.28 3.02
C SER A 167 -0.33 -23.28 3.19
N LEU A 168 0.21 -22.24 3.84
CA LEU A 168 1.65 -22.08 4.07
C LEU A 168 2.24 -23.26 4.82
N ARG A 169 1.50 -23.84 5.79
CA ARG A 169 1.93 -25.04 6.49
C ARG A 169 2.07 -26.24 5.56
N GLN A 170 1.11 -26.45 4.65
CA GLN A 170 1.18 -27.54 3.68
C GLN A 170 2.34 -27.35 2.70
N ASP A 171 2.58 -26.12 2.26
CA ASP A 171 3.66 -25.78 1.35
C ASP A 171 5.03 -26.05 2.04
N VAL A 172 5.22 -25.54 3.25
CA VAL A 172 6.48 -25.77 4.03
C VAL A 172 6.72 -27.25 4.34
N VAL A 173 5.66 -28.00 4.70
CA VAL A 173 5.79 -29.45 4.91
C VAL A 173 6.23 -30.14 3.63
N GLY A 174 5.62 -29.78 2.49
CA GLY A 174 6.00 -30.32 1.19
C GLY A 174 7.46 -29.99 0.81
N ASP A 175 7.93 -28.78 1.11
CA ASP A 175 9.32 -28.38 0.89
C ASP A 175 10.29 -29.18 1.78
N VAL A 176 9.95 -29.36 3.07
CA VAL A 176 10.72 -30.18 4.00
C VAL A 176 10.82 -31.63 3.52
N GLU A 177 9.68 -32.26 3.18
CA GLU A 177 9.63 -33.64 2.69
C GLU A 177 10.39 -33.81 1.39
N SER A 178 10.28 -32.86 0.47
CA SER A 178 11.02 -32.87 -0.80
C SER A 178 12.53 -32.78 -0.56
N SER A 179 12.96 -31.88 0.32
CA SER A 179 14.37 -31.72 0.66
C SER A 179 14.94 -32.95 1.36
N LEU A 180 14.19 -33.57 2.26
CA LEU A 180 14.59 -34.84 2.90
C LEU A 180 14.76 -35.96 1.86
N GLN A 181 13.82 -36.03 0.89
CA GLN A 181 13.91 -37.02 -0.18
C GLN A 181 15.13 -36.80 -1.09
N GLU A 182 15.45 -35.55 -1.43
CA GLU A 182 16.66 -35.21 -2.20
C GLU A 182 17.96 -35.64 -1.50
N HIS A 183 18.00 -35.58 -0.19
CA HIS A 183 19.14 -35.97 0.61
C HIS A 183 19.11 -37.44 1.06
N ALA A 184 18.11 -38.22 0.65
CA ALA A 184 17.89 -39.62 1.05
C ALA A 184 17.78 -39.83 2.57
N VAL A 185 17.25 -38.84 3.28
CA VAL A 185 17.01 -38.88 4.74
C VAL A 185 15.54 -39.20 5.01
N GLN A 186 15.27 -40.03 5.99
CA GLN A 186 13.93 -40.31 6.48
C GLN A 186 13.70 -39.54 7.78
N ALA A 187 12.56 -38.88 7.88
CA ALA A 187 12.11 -38.21 9.07
C ALA A 187 10.59 -38.28 9.21
N VAL A 188 10.09 -38.23 10.44
CA VAL A 188 8.68 -38.04 10.72
C VAL A 188 8.44 -36.53 10.84
N VAL A 189 7.66 -35.99 9.92
CA VAL A 189 7.31 -34.57 9.94
C VAL A 189 5.99 -34.39 10.68
N TYR A 190 6.07 -33.76 11.84
CA TYR A 190 4.89 -33.29 12.58
C TYR A 190 4.58 -31.86 12.18
N ASP A 191 3.33 -31.54 12.02
CA ASP A 191 2.93 -30.18 11.66
C ASP A 191 1.82 -29.66 12.55
N GLN A 192 1.89 -28.40 12.90
CA GLN A 192 0.88 -27.73 13.69
C GLN A 192 0.66 -26.28 13.27
N ARG A 193 -0.55 -25.81 13.47
CA ARG A 193 -0.86 -24.39 13.47
C ARG A 193 -0.81 -23.89 14.89
N MET A 194 -0.20 -22.74 15.09
CA MET A 194 -0.22 -22.12 16.40
C MET A 194 -0.69 -20.68 16.30
N LYS A 195 -1.26 -20.21 17.41
CA LYS A 195 -1.48 -18.80 17.65
C LYS A 195 -0.55 -18.37 18.78
N VAL A 196 0.33 -17.44 18.49
CA VAL A 196 1.22 -16.88 19.52
C VAL A 196 0.36 -16.10 20.51
N THR A 197 0.33 -16.58 21.75
CA THR A 197 -0.34 -15.92 22.88
C THR A 197 0.72 -15.52 23.91
N GLY A 198 0.39 -14.59 24.82
CA GLY A 198 1.32 -14.24 25.91
C GLY A 198 1.75 -15.45 26.72
N GLU A 199 0.86 -16.41 26.98
CA GLU A 199 1.18 -17.66 27.68
C GLU A 199 2.25 -18.48 26.94
N ILE A 200 2.15 -18.59 25.61
CA ILE A 200 3.13 -19.32 24.79
C ILE A 200 4.47 -18.59 24.78
N GLN A 201 4.45 -17.25 24.72
CA GLN A 201 5.67 -16.45 24.82
C GLN A 201 6.37 -16.66 26.17
N ASP A 202 5.63 -16.57 27.27
CA ASP A 202 6.15 -16.77 28.63
C ASP A 202 6.76 -18.18 28.81
N LEU A 203 6.09 -19.21 28.25
CA LEU A 203 6.61 -20.59 28.30
C LEU A 203 7.88 -20.74 27.45
N ALA A 204 7.88 -20.18 26.24
CA ALA A 204 9.03 -20.25 25.35
C ALA A 204 10.27 -19.57 25.98
N GLU A 205 10.10 -18.36 26.51
CA GLU A 205 11.15 -17.62 27.19
C GLU A 205 11.64 -18.35 28.46
N LYS A 206 10.70 -18.83 29.28
CA LYS A 206 11.02 -19.50 30.55
C LYS A 206 11.87 -20.76 30.36
N TYR A 207 11.59 -21.53 29.29
CA TYR A 207 12.22 -22.80 29.04
C TYR A 207 13.28 -22.75 27.92
N ASN A 208 13.49 -21.57 27.34
CA ASN A 208 14.39 -21.34 26.22
C ASN A 208 14.14 -22.32 25.05
N ILE A 209 12.88 -22.41 24.63
CA ILE A 209 12.41 -23.26 23.53
C ILE A 209 11.64 -22.41 22.51
N SER A 210 11.45 -22.96 21.29
CA SER A 210 10.65 -22.30 20.26
C SER A 210 9.18 -22.14 20.69
N TYR A 211 8.50 -21.16 20.12
CA TYR A 211 7.03 -21.02 20.31
C TYR A 211 6.30 -22.28 19.86
N GLY A 212 6.79 -22.97 18.82
CA GLY A 212 6.25 -24.23 18.33
C GLY A 212 6.36 -25.34 19.38
N LYS A 213 7.53 -25.53 19.96
CA LYS A 213 7.74 -26.51 21.04
C LYS A 213 6.93 -26.17 22.28
N ALA A 214 6.88 -24.89 22.68
CA ALA A 214 6.08 -24.44 23.82
C ALA A 214 4.59 -24.74 23.61
N TYR A 215 4.06 -24.44 22.43
CA TYR A 215 2.68 -24.74 22.07
C TYR A 215 2.41 -26.25 22.08
N PHE A 216 3.25 -27.04 21.44
CA PHE A 216 3.12 -28.49 21.37
C PHE A 216 3.11 -29.13 22.75
N LEU A 217 4.06 -28.76 23.62
CA LEU A 217 4.12 -29.26 24.99
C LEU A 217 2.90 -28.87 25.83
N ARG A 218 2.40 -27.63 25.68
CA ARG A 218 1.17 -27.21 26.36
C ARG A 218 -0.04 -28.04 25.93
N GLU A 219 -0.22 -28.27 24.64
CA GLU A 219 -1.31 -29.08 24.14
C GLU A 219 -1.20 -30.53 24.66
N LEU A 220 0.00 -31.10 24.64
CA LEU A 220 0.26 -32.44 25.12
C LEU A 220 -0.06 -32.61 26.62
N ILE A 221 0.26 -31.60 27.44
CA ILE A 221 -0.08 -31.60 28.87
C ILE A 221 -1.60 -31.49 29.04
N ARG A 222 -2.24 -30.61 28.32
CA ARG A 222 -3.69 -30.41 28.39
C ARG A 222 -4.50 -31.65 28.01
N ASP A 223 -4.03 -32.40 27.03
CA ASP A 223 -4.73 -33.60 26.56
C ASP A 223 -4.52 -34.82 27.48
N ASN A 224 -3.57 -34.75 28.45
CA ASN A 224 -3.28 -35.80 29.41
C ASN A 224 -3.82 -35.52 30.83
N ASP A 225 -4.40 -34.32 31.06
CA ASP A 225 -5.12 -33.96 32.32
C ASP A 225 -6.62 -34.16 32.17
#